data_8c7059ad4bf893d3be5defdf39d69b76
#
_entry.id   8c7059ad4bf893d3be5defdf39d69b76
#
_cell.length_a   1.000
_cell.length_b   1.000
_cell.length_c   1.000
_cell.angle_alpha   90.00
_cell.angle_beta   90.00
_cell.angle_gamma   90.00
#
_symmetry.space_group_name_H-M   'P 1'
#
loop_
_entity.id
_entity.type
_entity.pdbx_description
1 polymer ?
#
loop_
_entity_poly.entity_id
_entity_poly.type
_entity_poly.pdbx_seq_one_letter_code
_entity_poly.pdbx_strand_id
1 'polypeptide(L)'
;QDISGWNTSSVTDMSHMFSNTNFNPDLSGWDTSSVTNMQYMFSNTNFNPDISSWDTSSVTDMQYMFSNTDFNSDISSWDTSSVTHMRGMFHYASNFDQDISGWDTSSVIYTTSMFYAAGSFNQDISGWNTSSVTDMSHMFSNTNFNPDISSWDTSSVTDMQYMFYSAESFDSDISSWDTSSVTNMRGMFYHANFNGDISDWDVSSVTDLSYMFRSNSNFNQDISGWDTSRVTKMSYMFYAATNFDQDISDWNVSSVATFATMFDGATGLSNDNKCSIHNTFNSNDFWWYSWGEYCSSDE
;
A
#
# COMPACT_ATOMS: atom_id res chain seq x y z
N GLN A 1 4.58 27.58 -27.14
CA GLN A 1 3.67 27.51 -28.31
C GLN A 1 2.25 27.32 -27.79
N ASP A 2 1.29 28.12 -28.31
CA ASP A 2 -0.13 27.95 -27.96
C ASP A 2 -0.70 26.75 -28.73
N ILE A 3 -1.33 25.84 -28.00
CA ILE A 3 -1.95 24.62 -28.51
C ILE A 3 -3.42 24.51 -28.10
N SER A 4 -3.99 25.56 -27.45
CA SER A 4 -5.36 25.57 -26.95
C SER A 4 -6.41 25.34 -28.07
N GLY A 5 -6.10 25.78 -29.29
CA GLY A 5 -6.96 25.63 -30.48
C GLY A 5 -6.79 24.31 -31.26
N TRP A 6 -6.05 23.33 -30.75
CA TRP A 6 -5.94 22.05 -31.47
C TRP A 6 -7.27 21.28 -31.46
N ASN A 7 -7.57 20.65 -32.59
CA ASN A 7 -8.72 19.74 -32.68
C ASN A 7 -8.29 18.35 -32.18
N THR A 8 -8.76 17.98 -30.98
CA THR A 8 -8.44 16.72 -30.32
C THR A 8 -9.58 15.69 -30.37
N SER A 9 -10.74 16.04 -30.98
CA SER A 9 -11.97 15.23 -30.94
C SER A 9 -11.84 13.79 -31.48
N SER A 10 -10.78 13.48 -32.24
CA SER A 10 -10.52 12.12 -32.75
C SER A 10 -9.28 11.47 -32.14
N VAL A 11 -8.70 12.09 -31.10
CA VAL A 11 -7.53 11.55 -30.42
C VAL A 11 -7.97 10.50 -29.43
N THR A 12 -7.44 9.29 -29.55
CA THR A 12 -7.76 8.17 -28.66
C THR A 12 -6.62 7.85 -27.67
N ASP A 13 -5.40 8.26 -27.98
CA ASP A 13 -4.20 8.01 -27.16
C ASP A 13 -3.43 9.32 -26.93
N MET A 14 -3.36 9.74 -25.66
CA MET A 14 -2.58 10.90 -25.21
C MET A 14 -1.43 10.48 -24.29
N SER A 15 -1.06 9.19 -24.32
CA SER A 15 0.01 8.68 -23.45
C SER A 15 1.33 9.42 -23.70
N HIS A 16 2.05 9.73 -22.60
CA HIS A 16 3.34 10.42 -22.59
C HIS A 16 3.39 11.81 -23.27
N MET A 17 2.26 12.40 -23.66
CA MET A 17 2.21 13.57 -24.56
C MET A 17 3.02 14.77 -24.04
N PHE A 18 3.03 15.01 -22.73
CA PHE A 18 3.78 16.08 -22.09
C PHE A 18 4.83 15.58 -21.09
N SER A 19 5.04 14.27 -21.02
CA SER A 19 5.97 13.67 -20.07
C SER A 19 7.37 14.28 -20.16
N ASN A 20 7.99 14.55 -18.98
CA ASN A 20 9.34 15.10 -18.89
C ASN A 20 9.51 16.48 -19.56
N THR A 21 8.47 17.31 -19.57
CA THR A 21 8.53 18.67 -20.12
C THR A 21 8.18 19.72 -19.06
N ASN A 22 8.63 20.95 -19.28
CA ASN A 22 8.20 22.10 -18.47
C ASN A 22 7.06 22.89 -19.16
N PHE A 23 6.38 22.24 -20.11
CA PHE A 23 5.30 22.85 -20.86
C PHE A 23 4.01 22.79 -20.03
N ASN A 24 3.44 23.97 -19.75
CA ASN A 24 2.25 24.13 -18.91
C ASN A 24 1.19 24.95 -19.64
N PRO A 25 0.58 24.42 -20.72
CA PRO A 25 -0.41 25.11 -21.53
C PRO A 25 -1.79 25.11 -20.88
N ASP A 26 -2.65 26.02 -21.31
CA ASP A 26 -4.09 25.90 -21.11
C ASP A 26 -4.63 24.80 -22.05
N LEU A 27 -5.24 23.77 -21.47
CA LEU A 27 -5.82 22.62 -22.16
C LEU A 27 -7.34 22.50 -21.90
N SER A 28 -7.96 23.48 -21.27
CA SER A 28 -9.39 23.47 -20.90
C SER A 28 -10.32 23.33 -22.09
N GLY A 29 -9.88 23.76 -23.28
CA GLY A 29 -10.64 23.69 -24.53
C GLY A 29 -10.49 22.38 -25.31
N TRP A 30 -9.73 21.41 -24.81
CA TRP A 30 -9.54 20.13 -25.52
C TRP A 30 -10.77 19.22 -25.38
N ASP A 31 -11.19 18.63 -26.50
CA ASP A 31 -12.16 17.55 -26.50
C ASP A 31 -11.45 16.22 -26.23
N THR A 32 -11.71 15.65 -25.05
CA THR A 32 -11.07 14.39 -24.60
C THR A 32 -12.05 13.20 -24.65
N SER A 33 -13.26 13.39 -25.17
CA SER A 33 -14.34 12.39 -25.16
C SER A 33 -14.01 11.06 -25.87
N SER A 34 -13.06 11.09 -26.82
CA SER A 34 -12.58 9.88 -27.51
C SER A 34 -11.33 9.24 -26.89
N VAL A 35 -10.73 9.88 -25.86
CA VAL A 35 -9.45 9.41 -25.29
C VAL A 35 -9.69 8.20 -24.40
N THR A 36 -8.93 7.13 -24.67
CA THR A 36 -8.99 5.89 -23.88
C THR A 36 -7.72 5.69 -23.05
N ASN A 37 -6.59 6.32 -23.43
CA ASN A 37 -5.29 6.16 -22.79
C ASN A 37 -4.65 7.52 -22.47
N MET A 38 -4.43 7.78 -21.16
CA MET A 38 -3.77 8.97 -20.62
C MET A 38 -2.50 8.62 -19.81
N GLN A 39 -1.95 7.42 -20.02
CA GLN A 39 -0.80 6.93 -19.27
C GLN A 39 0.39 7.89 -19.37
N TYR A 40 1.02 8.26 -18.23
CA TYR A 40 2.17 9.17 -18.14
C TYR A 40 1.99 10.55 -18.77
N MET A 41 0.78 10.99 -19.11
CA MET A 41 0.55 12.20 -19.92
C MET A 41 1.28 13.43 -19.38
N PHE A 42 1.28 13.63 -18.05
CA PHE A 42 1.94 14.75 -17.38
C PHE A 42 3.06 14.34 -16.43
N SER A 43 3.54 13.10 -16.54
CA SER A 43 4.58 12.59 -15.64
C SER A 43 5.86 13.43 -15.71
N ASN A 44 6.45 13.73 -14.54
CA ASN A 44 7.66 14.56 -14.39
C ASN A 44 7.50 15.97 -14.98
N THR A 45 6.42 16.66 -14.62
CA THR A 45 6.12 18.04 -15.06
C THR A 45 5.69 18.91 -13.89
N ASN A 46 5.63 20.22 -14.09
CA ASN A 46 4.96 21.18 -13.19
C ASN A 46 3.55 21.55 -13.72
N PHE A 47 2.89 20.62 -14.38
CA PHE A 47 1.55 20.82 -14.91
C PHE A 47 0.54 20.99 -13.76
N ASN A 48 -0.18 22.10 -13.75
CA ASN A 48 -1.27 22.36 -12.80
C ASN A 48 -2.36 23.30 -13.34
N PRO A 49 -2.71 23.29 -14.65
CA PRO A 49 -3.87 24.00 -15.16
C PRO A 49 -5.18 23.34 -14.78
N ASP A 50 -6.27 24.09 -14.95
CA ASP A 50 -7.63 23.59 -14.84
C ASP A 50 -7.96 22.64 -16.00
N ILE A 51 -8.32 21.40 -15.67
CA ILE A 51 -8.76 20.35 -16.59
C ILE A 51 -10.05 19.69 -16.09
N SER A 52 -10.80 20.37 -15.23
CA SER A 52 -12.07 19.89 -14.68
C SER A 52 -13.14 19.65 -15.74
N SER A 53 -13.02 20.34 -16.89
CA SER A 53 -13.95 20.23 -18.03
C SER A 53 -13.72 19.01 -18.92
N TRP A 54 -12.66 18.22 -18.68
CA TRP A 54 -12.35 17.08 -19.53
C TRP A 54 -13.40 15.97 -19.39
N ASP A 55 -13.85 15.43 -20.52
CA ASP A 55 -14.63 14.21 -20.56
C ASP A 55 -13.71 13.00 -20.46
N THR A 56 -13.76 12.30 -19.35
CA THR A 56 -12.92 11.12 -19.07
C THR A 56 -13.66 9.79 -19.15
N SER A 57 -14.95 9.83 -19.57
CA SER A 57 -15.86 8.67 -19.57
C SER A 57 -15.37 7.48 -20.42
N SER A 58 -14.54 7.74 -21.44
CA SER A 58 -13.93 6.69 -22.28
C SER A 58 -12.57 6.20 -21.80
N VAL A 59 -11.96 6.86 -20.79
CA VAL A 59 -10.60 6.55 -20.35
C VAL A 59 -10.55 5.25 -19.57
N THR A 60 -9.66 4.35 -19.98
CA THR A 60 -9.44 3.06 -19.32
C THR A 60 -8.10 2.97 -18.59
N ASP A 61 -7.12 3.79 -18.99
CA ASP A 61 -5.77 3.77 -18.43
C ASP A 61 -5.29 5.18 -18.05
N MET A 62 -5.08 5.38 -16.74
CA MET A 62 -4.55 6.62 -16.13
C MET A 62 -3.22 6.37 -15.39
N GLN A 63 -2.51 5.28 -15.70
CA GLN A 63 -1.27 4.94 -15.01
C GLN A 63 -0.26 6.08 -15.06
N TYR A 64 0.31 6.45 -13.90
CA TYR A 64 1.35 7.46 -13.76
C TYR A 64 1.01 8.83 -14.39
N MET A 65 -0.27 9.14 -14.63
CA MET A 65 -0.68 10.36 -15.35
C MET A 65 -0.10 11.64 -14.71
N PHE A 66 -0.13 11.73 -13.39
CA PHE A 66 0.38 12.86 -12.62
C PHE A 66 1.59 12.48 -11.74
N SER A 67 2.34 11.46 -12.13
CA SER A 67 3.51 11.03 -11.36
C SER A 67 4.60 12.11 -11.34
N ASN A 68 5.10 12.43 -10.13
CA ASN A 68 6.13 13.45 -9.91
C ASN A 68 5.75 14.83 -10.49
N THR A 69 4.57 15.32 -10.08
CA THR A 69 4.03 16.61 -10.50
C THR A 69 3.63 17.47 -9.30
N ASP A 70 3.46 18.79 -9.54
CA ASP A 70 2.85 19.69 -8.60
C ASP A 70 1.32 19.80 -8.75
N PHE A 71 0.71 18.86 -9.50
CA PHE A 71 -0.72 18.88 -9.83
C PHE A 71 -1.58 18.85 -8.57
N ASN A 72 -2.49 19.83 -8.46
CA ASN A 72 -3.47 19.94 -7.39
C ASN A 72 -4.74 20.69 -7.86
N SER A 73 -5.08 20.62 -9.15
CA SER A 73 -6.33 21.18 -9.67
C SER A 73 -7.50 20.21 -9.46
N ASP A 74 -8.72 20.76 -9.40
CA ASP A 74 -9.94 20.00 -9.17
C ASP A 74 -10.21 19.00 -10.31
N ILE A 75 -10.42 17.75 -9.94
CA ILE A 75 -10.77 16.63 -10.84
C ILE A 75 -11.93 15.81 -10.26
N SER A 76 -12.68 16.37 -9.32
CA SER A 76 -13.81 15.69 -8.67
C SER A 76 -14.93 15.32 -9.64
N SER A 77 -15.05 16.06 -10.73
CA SER A 77 -16.08 15.85 -11.78
C SER A 77 -15.74 14.76 -12.80
N TRP A 78 -14.52 14.17 -12.75
CA TRP A 78 -14.14 13.17 -13.73
C TRP A 78 -14.96 11.88 -13.60
N ASP A 79 -15.43 11.37 -14.74
CA ASP A 79 -16.02 10.05 -14.83
C ASP A 79 -14.92 8.99 -14.93
N THR A 80 -14.78 8.20 -13.86
CA THR A 80 -13.75 7.14 -13.76
C THR A 80 -14.33 5.74 -13.92
N SER A 81 -15.61 5.61 -14.26
CA SER A 81 -16.33 4.33 -14.32
C SER A 81 -15.74 3.29 -15.29
N SER A 82 -15.05 3.77 -16.35
CA SER A 82 -14.36 2.91 -17.31
C SER A 82 -12.91 2.60 -16.95
N VAL A 83 -12.36 3.27 -15.93
CA VAL A 83 -10.91 3.15 -15.61
C VAL A 83 -10.62 1.81 -14.93
N THR A 84 -9.68 1.07 -15.49
CA THR A 84 -9.20 -0.20 -14.96
C THR A 84 -7.81 -0.12 -14.35
N HIS A 85 -7.00 0.86 -14.75
CA HIS A 85 -5.60 1.00 -14.36
C HIS A 85 -5.32 2.39 -13.78
N MET A 86 -5.06 2.46 -12.45
CA MET A 86 -4.69 3.68 -11.72
C MET A 86 -3.29 3.60 -11.09
N ARG A 87 -2.46 2.65 -11.53
CA ARG A 87 -1.11 2.45 -10.99
C ARG A 87 -0.31 3.75 -11.01
N GLY A 88 0.21 4.15 -9.84
CA GLY A 88 1.09 5.31 -9.72
C GLY A 88 0.50 6.63 -10.18
N MET A 89 -0.83 6.76 -10.30
CA MET A 89 -1.45 7.96 -10.89
C MET A 89 -0.95 9.25 -10.24
N PHE A 90 -0.77 9.25 -8.91
CA PHE A 90 -0.27 10.39 -8.12
C PHE A 90 1.06 10.08 -7.42
N HIS A 91 1.85 9.16 -7.98
CA HIS A 91 3.15 8.76 -7.43
C HIS A 91 4.11 9.97 -7.37
N TYR A 92 4.63 10.30 -6.17
CA TYR A 92 5.39 11.53 -5.89
C TYR A 92 4.66 12.86 -6.19
N ALA A 93 3.34 12.87 -6.30
CA ALA A 93 2.55 14.11 -6.40
C ALA A 93 2.35 14.70 -5.00
N SER A 94 3.40 15.26 -4.43
CA SER A 94 3.48 15.65 -3.00
C SER A 94 2.47 16.71 -2.58
N ASN A 95 1.95 17.51 -3.52
CA ASN A 95 0.97 18.58 -3.26
C ASN A 95 -0.48 18.16 -3.51
N PHE A 96 -0.72 16.97 -4.10
CA PHE A 96 -2.06 16.51 -4.44
C PHE A 96 -2.89 16.22 -3.19
N ASP A 97 -4.03 16.91 -3.04
CA ASP A 97 -4.99 16.74 -1.94
C ASP A 97 -6.42 17.13 -2.38
N GLN A 98 -6.82 16.80 -3.62
CA GLN A 98 -8.16 17.10 -4.12
C GLN A 98 -9.15 16.01 -3.72
N ASP A 99 -10.42 16.43 -3.56
CA ASP A 99 -11.53 15.52 -3.27
C ASP A 99 -11.80 14.61 -4.49
N ILE A 100 -11.59 13.32 -4.30
CA ILE A 100 -11.83 12.26 -5.28
C ILE A 100 -12.78 11.19 -4.71
N SER A 101 -13.51 11.52 -3.64
CA SER A 101 -14.47 10.62 -2.99
C SER A 101 -15.59 10.17 -3.92
N GLY A 102 -15.95 11.01 -4.90
CA GLY A 102 -17.00 10.75 -5.89
C GLY A 102 -16.59 9.84 -7.05
N TRP A 103 -15.33 9.41 -7.14
CA TRP A 103 -14.90 8.57 -8.24
C TRP A 103 -15.52 7.17 -8.20
N ASP A 104 -16.00 6.69 -9.33
CA ASP A 104 -16.41 5.29 -9.49
C ASP A 104 -15.17 4.42 -9.74
N THR A 105 -14.82 3.62 -8.73
CA THR A 105 -13.65 2.73 -8.76
C THR A 105 -14.03 1.26 -9.01
N SER A 106 -15.28 0.97 -9.33
CA SER A 106 -15.80 -0.40 -9.46
C SER A 106 -15.10 -1.26 -10.53
N SER A 107 -14.55 -0.60 -11.56
CA SER A 107 -13.79 -1.27 -12.62
C SER A 107 -12.28 -1.35 -12.36
N VAL A 108 -11.77 -0.71 -11.30
CA VAL A 108 -10.32 -0.61 -11.05
C VAL A 108 -9.76 -1.95 -10.56
N ILE A 109 -8.70 -2.41 -11.23
CA ILE A 109 -8.00 -3.66 -10.92
C ILE A 109 -6.66 -3.39 -10.22
N TYR A 110 -5.95 -2.33 -10.60
CA TYR A 110 -4.60 -2.04 -10.12
C TYR A 110 -4.50 -0.63 -9.53
N THR A 111 -4.17 -0.57 -8.23
CA THR A 111 -3.90 0.68 -7.49
C THR A 111 -2.46 0.76 -6.99
N THR A 112 -1.58 -0.14 -7.47
CA THR A 112 -0.17 -0.20 -7.09
C THR A 112 0.47 1.17 -7.07
N SER A 113 1.07 1.58 -5.94
CA SER A 113 1.78 2.87 -5.79
C SER A 113 0.96 4.12 -6.13
N MET A 114 -0.39 4.04 -6.13
CA MET A 114 -1.24 5.15 -6.61
C MET A 114 -0.93 6.47 -5.92
N PHE A 115 -0.71 6.45 -4.60
CA PHE A 115 -0.39 7.62 -3.78
C PHE A 115 1.01 7.54 -3.15
N TYR A 116 1.92 6.72 -3.72
CA TYR A 116 3.28 6.60 -3.19
C TYR A 116 3.94 7.98 -3.07
N ALA A 117 4.36 8.36 -1.85
CA ALA A 117 4.95 9.66 -1.53
C ALA A 117 4.09 10.90 -1.91
N ALA A 118 2.77 10.74 -2.01
CA ALA A 118 1.81 11.83 -2.10
C ALA A 118 1.55 12.38 -0.68
N GLY A 119 2.50 13.11 -0.13
CA GLY A 119 2.56 13.45 1.30
C GLY A 119 1.42 14.32 1.82
N SER A 120 0.74 15.08 0.95
CA SER A 120 -0.41 15.91 1.33
C SER A 120 -1.74 15.16 1.26
N PHE A 121 -1.82 14.05 0.50
CA PHE A 121 -3.09 13.37 0.26
C PHE A 121 -3.65 12.73 1.53
N ASN A 122 -4.81 13.22 1.97
CA ASN A 122 -5.52 12.72 3.16
C ASN A 122 -7.05 12.84 3.02
N GLN A 123 -7.60 12.70 1.81
CA GLN A 123 -9.02 12.80 1.52
C GLN A 123 -9.77 11.51 1.88
N ASP A 124 -11.06 11.65 2.20
CA ASP A 124 -11.95 10.52 2.46
C ASP A 124 -12.22 9.74 1.17
N ILE A 125 -11.77 8.50 1.14
CA ILE A 125 -11.98 7.54 0.05
C ILE A 125 -12.67 6.27 0.54
N SER A 126 -13.35 6.33 1.69
CA SER A 126 -14.11 5.21 2.27
C SER A 126 -15.21 4.69 1.33
N GLY A 127 -15.76 5.57 0.47
CA GLY A 127 -16.79 5.23 -0.52
C GLY A 127 -16.29 4.47 -1.75
N TRP A 128 -14.98 4.26 -1.91
CA TRP A 128 -14.46 3.56 -3.08
C TRP A 128 -14.86 2.09 -3.11
N ASN A 129 -15.27 1.60 -4.27
CA ASN A 129 -15.49 0.18 -4.49
C ASN A 129 -14.15 -0.50 -4.84
N THR A 130 -13.62 -1.29 -3.93
CA THR A 130 -12.32 -1.97 -4.07
C THR A 130 -12.44 -3.45 -4.42
N SER A 131 -13.66 -3.96 -4.62
CA SER A 131 -13.94 -5.39 -4.81
C SER A 131 -13.23 -6.04 -6.02
N SER A 132 -12.85 -5.23 -7.03
CA SER A 132 -12.11 -5.71 -8.21
C SER A 132 -10.59 -5.55 -8.08
N VAL A 133 -10.10 -4.88 -7.03
CA VAL A 133 -8.68 -4.60 -6.89
C VAL A 133 -7.90 -5.84 -6.48
N THR A 134 -6.86 -6.17 -7.22
CA THR A 134 -6.00 -7.35 -6.97
C THR A 134 -4.63 -7.01 -6.41
N ASP A 135 -4.14 -5.79 -6.61
CA ASP A 135 -2.81 -5.33 -6.19
C ASP A 135 -2.88 -3.93 -5.57
N MET A 136 -2.67 -3.86 -4.25
CA MET A 136 -2.59 -2.63 -3.46
C MET A 136 -1.15 -2.32 -3.01
N SER A 137 -0.16 -2.99 -3.61
CA SER A 137 1.23 -2.82 -3.20
C SER A 137 1.68 -1.36 -3.28
N HIS A 138 2.39 -0.91 -2.22
CA HIS A 138 2.90 0.46 -2.09
C HIS A 138 1.87 1.60 -2.17
N MET A 139 0.55 1.32 -2.11
CA MET A 139 -0.48 2.33 -2.41
C MET A 139 -0.34 3.61 -1.60
N PHE A 140 -0.04 3.50 -0.30
CA PHE A 140 0.12 4.63 0.63
C PHE A 140 1.52 4.71 1.24
N SER A 141 2.53 4.12 0.60
CA SER A 141 3.91 4.22 1.07
C SER A 141 4.37 5.68 1.16
N ASN A 142 5.07 6.04 2.24
CA ASN A 142 5.60 7.39 2.47
C ASN A 142 4.52 8.50 2.42
N THR A 143 3.35 8.26 3.00
CA THR A 143 2.25 9.24 3.09
C THR A 143 1.90 9.54 4.54
N ASN A 144 1.10 10.61 4.74
CA ASN A 144 0.44 10.92 6.01
C ASN A 144 -1.04 10.45 6.02
N PHE A 145 -1.43 9.57 5.08
CA PHE A 145 -2.80 9.08 4.92
C PHE A 145 -3.30 8.36 6.16
N ASN A 146 -4.44 8.80 6.70
CA ASN A 146 -5.11 8.15 7.84
C ASN A 146 -6.65 8.27 7.84
N PRO A 147 -7.35 8.42 6.69
CA PRO A 147 -8.81 8.31 6.67
C PRO A 147 -9.27 6.88 6.96
N ASP A 148 -10.57 6.76 7.30
CA ASP A 148 -11.21 5.47 7.50
C ASP A 148 -11.34 4.70 6.18
N ILE A 149 -10.83 3.49 6.14
CA ILE A 149 -10.90 2.54 5.02
C ILE A 149 -11.40 1.16 5.46
N SER A 150 -12.05 1.09 6.62
CA SER A 150 -12.60 -0.16 7.17
C SER A 150 -13.66 -0.80 6.27
N SER A 151 -14.36 0.00 5.44
CA SER A 151 -15.38 -0.45 4.50
C SER A 151 -14.86 -1.08 3.23
N TRP A 152 -13.54 -1.06 2.97
CA TRP A 152 -12.99 -1.59 1.74
C TRP A 152 -13.15 -3.11 1.63
N ASP A 153 -13.62 -3.58 0.49
CA ASP A 153 -13.63 -5.00 0.14
C ASP A 153 -12.23 -5.40 -0.38
N THR A 154 -11.51 -6.18 0.42
CA THR A 154 -10.15 -6.64 0.11
C THR A 154 -10.10 -8.10 -0.32
N SER A 155 -11.24 -8.76 -0.49
CA SER A 155 -11.35 -10.21 -0.77
C SER A 155 -10.65 -10.66 -2.06
N SER A 156 -10.49 -9.76 -3.04
CA SER A 156 -9.78 -10.04 -4.30
C SER A 156 -8.29 -9.70 -4.25
N VAL A 157 -7.80 -9.06 -3.19
CA VAL A 157 -6.41 -8.57 -3.11
C VAL A 157 -5.45 -9.72 -2.87
N THR A 158 -4.41 -9.83 -3.70
CA THR A 158 -3.37 -10.86 -3.58
C THR A 158 -2.01 -10.32 -3.14
N ASP A 159 -1.75 -9.02 -3.34
CA ASP A 159 -0.50 -8.36 -2.96
C ASP A 159 -0.75 -7.05 -2.19
N MET A 160 -0.27 -7.02 -0.93
CA MET A 160 -0.30 -5.86 -0.05
C MET A 160 1.12 -5.41 0.37
N GLN A 161 2.16 -5.85 -0.38
CA GLN A 161 3.53 -5.52 0.02
C GLN A 161 3.74 -4.01 0.13
N TYR A 162 4.40 -3.58 1.20
CA TYR A 162 4.75 -2.18 1.47
C TYR A 162 3.58 -1.18 1.40
N MET A 163 2.30 -1.63 1.52
CA MET A 163 1.13 -0.76 1.35
C MET A 163 1.20 0.50 2.23
N PHE A 164 1.63 0.36 3.48
CA PHE A 164 1.77 1.44 4.46
C PHE A 164 3.23 1.65 4.91
N TYR A 165 4.20 1.34 4.04
CA TYR A 165 5.61 1.58 4.34
C TYR A 165 5.86 3.07 4.63
N SER A 166 6.46 3.38 5.80
CA SER A 166 6.68 4.76 6.26
C SER A 166 5.41 5.64 6.27
N ALA A 167 4.24 5.06 6.45
CA ALA A 167 2.99 5.77 6.70
C ALA A 167 2.84 5.98 8.22
N GLU A 168 3.62 6.90 8.79
CA GLU A 168 3.76 7.06 10.23
C GLU A 168 2.47 7.55 10.93
N SER A 169 1.54 8.14 10.19
CA SER A 169 0.24 8.60 10.70
C SER A 169 -0.85 7.53 10.63
N PHE A 170 -0.64 6.43 9.86
CA PHE A 170 -1.68 5.44 9.64
C PHE A 170 -1.91 4.55 10.86
N ASP A 171 -3.11 4.62 11.41
CA ASP A 171 -3.59 3.76 12.52
C ASP A 171 -5.12 3.55 12.44
N SER A 172 -5.71 3.63 11.23
CA SER A 172 -7.14 3.38 11.01
C SER A 172 -7.48 1.91 11.18
N ASP A 173 -8.75 1.65 11.59
CA ASP A 173 -9.24 0.28 11.78
C ASP A 173 -9.31 -0.46 10.45
N ILE A 174 -8.62 -1.58 10.36
CA ILE A 174 -8.59 -2.50 9.22
C ILE A 174 -8.84 -3.95 9.66
N SER A 175 -9.39 -4.14 10.86
CA SER A 175 -9.67 -5.47 11.42
C SER A 175 -10.67 -6.28 10.58
N SER A 176 -11.57 -5.60 9.87
CA SER A 176 -12.60 -6.21 9.01
C SER A 176 -12.11 -6.66 7.64
N TRP A 177 -10.86 -6.39 7.26
CA TRP A 177 -10.37 -6.74 5.94
C TRP A 177 -10.29 -8.25 5.73
N ASP A 178 -10.83 -8.73 4.61
CA ASP A 178 -10.63 -10.11 4.16
C ASP A 178 -9.25 -10.27 3.54
N THR A 179 -8.37 -10.97 4.23
CA THR A 179 -6.98 -11.21 3.81
C THR A 179 -6.74 -12.62 3.27
N SER A 180 -7.79 -13.43 3.13
CA SER A 180 -7.71 -14.86 2.76
C SER A 180 -7.06 -15.12 1.39
N SER A 181 -7.17 -14.16 0.46
CA SER A 181 -6.53 -14.25 -0.87
C SER A 181 -5.10 -13.69 -0.91
N VAL A 182 -4.63 -13.04 0.16
CA VAL A 182 -3.33 -12.36 0.16
C VAL A 182 -2.19 -13.36 0.25
N THR A 183 -1.25 -13.27 -0.68
CA THR A 183 -0.06 -14.14 -0.74
C THR A 183 1.23 -13.44 -0.32
N ASN A 184 1.24 -12.11 -0.31
CA ASN A 184 2.41 -11.28 -0.04
C ASN A 184 2.06 -10.08 0.84
N MET A 185 2.60 -10.06 2.07
CA MET A 185 2.46 -8.95 3.04
C MET A 185 3.82 -8.33 3.41
N ARG A 186 4.83 -8.52 2.54
CA ARG A 186 6.19 -8.04 2.80
C ARG A 186 6.20 -6.54 3.12
N GLY A 187 6.75 -6.18 4.29
CA GLY A 187 6.95 -4.80 4.71
C GLY A 187 5.69 -3.94 4.81
N MET A 188 4.49 -4.54 4.93
CA MET A 188 3.22 -3.81 4.89
C MET A 188 3.19 -2.63 5.85
N PHE A 189 3.72 -2.78 7.07
CA PHE A 189 3.80 -1.74 8.11
C PHE A 189 5.25 -1.40 8.48
N TYR A 190 6.18 -1.58 7.57
CA TYR A 190 7.58 -1.25 7.82
C TYR A 190 7.74 0.26 8.05
N HIS A 191 8.35 0.65 9.17
CA HIS A 191 8.53 2.06 9.57
C HIS A 191 7.21 2.84 9.74
N ALA A 192 6.09 2.15 10.04
CA ALA A 192 4.82 2.74 10.41
C ALA A 192 4.69 2.83 11.94
N ASN A 193 3.64 3.50 12.43
CA ASN A 193 3.29 3.53 13.87
C ASN A 193 2.04 2.69 14.17
N PHE A 194 1.66 1.81 13.25
CA PHE A 194 0.44 1.01 13.30
C PHE A 194 0.41 0.07 14.50
N ASN A 195 -0.69 0.10 15.24
CA ASN A 195 -0.99 -0.83 16.33
C ASN A 195 -2.48 -1.25 16.34
N GLY A 196 -3.17 -1.23 15.20
CA GLY A 196 -4.53 -1.71 15.05
C GLY A 196 -4.64 -3.22 15.23
N ASP A 197 -5.84 -3.68 15.61
CA ASP A 197 -6.14 -5.11 15.77
C ASP A 197 -6.19 -5.81 14.41
N ILE A 198 -5.38 -6.84 14.25
CA ILE A 198 -5.30 -7.70 13.07
C ILE A 198 -5.26 -9.18 13.46
N SER A 199 -5.75 -9.51 14.65
CA SER A 199 -5.76 -10.86 15.20
C SER A 199 -6.59 -11.83 14.35
N ASP A 200 -7.68 -11.34 13.76
CA ASP A 200 -8.60 -12.12 12.92
C ASP A 200 -8.19 -12.24 11.44
N TRP A 201 -7.05 -11.66 11.04
CA TRP A 201 -6.60 -11.77 9.66
C TRP A 201 -6.26 -13.23 9.27
N ASP A 202 -6.80 -13.69 8.15
CA ASP A 202 -6.42 -14.96 7.55
C ASP A 202 -5.10 -14.82 6.77
N VAL A 203 -4.02 -15.31 7.35
CA VAL A 203 -2.68 -15.32 6.71
C VAL A 203 -2.31 -16.68 6.12
N SER A 204 -3.25 -17.63 6.06
CA SER A 204 -2.99 -19.00 5.61
C SER A 204 -2.52 -19.14 4.16
N SER A 205 -2.76 -18.11 3.34
CA SER A 205 -2.25 -18.05 1.96
C SER A 205 -0.91 -17.29 1.83
N VAL A 206 -0.46 -16.61 2.90
CA VAL A 206 0.74 -15.76 2.85
C VAL A 206 2.01 -16.57 2.80
N THR A 207 2.93 -16.18 1.92
CA THR A 207 4.25 -16.83 1.76
C THR A 207 5.43 -15.96 2.20
N ASP A 208 5.28 -14.64 2.22
CA ASP A 208 6.33 -13.69 2.60
C ASP A 208 5.82 -12.66 3.62
N LEU A 209 6.29 -12.77 4.88
CA LEU A 209 6.07 -11.82 5.97
C LEU A 209 7.34 -11.00 6.28
N SER A 210 8.36 -11.05 5.41
CA SER A 210 9.61 -10.33 5.64
C SER A 210 9.35 -8.83 5.83
N TYR A 211 10.02 -8.21 6.79
CA TYR A 211 9.94 -6.77 7.07
C TYR A 211 8.57 -6.26 7.55
N MET A 212 7.54 -7.10 7.76
CA MET A 212 6.15 -6.66 7.94
C MET A 212 6.01 -5.57 9.03
N PHE A 213 6.65 -5.74 10.18
CA PHE A 213 6.63 -4.79 11.29
C PHE A 213 8.03 -4.23 11.59
N ARG A 214 8.94 -4.28 10.61
CA ARG A 214 10.29 -3.73 10.81
C ARG A 214 10.21 -2.26 11.20
N SER A 215 10.90 -1.91 12.29
CA SER A 215 10.91 -0.55 12.84
C SER A 215 9.52 0.04 13.12
N ASN A 216 8.49 -0.80 13.26
CA ASN A 216 7.20 -0.39 13.81
C ASN A 216 7.30 -0.48 15.34
N SER A 217 7.64 0.64 15.98
CA SER A 217 7.91 0.66 17.42
C SER A 217 6.66 0.52 18.29
N ASN A 218 5.46 0.72 17.73
CA ASN A 218 4.21 0.70 18.48
C ASN A 218 3.51 -0.66 18.45
N PHE A 219 3.81 -1.50 17.45
CA PHE A 219 3.07 -2.75 17.25
C PHE A 219 3.26 -3.74 18.40
N ASN A 220 2.15 -4.14 19.03
CA ASN A 220 2.12 -5.16 20.08
C ASN A 220 0.75 -5.88 20.15
N GLN A 221 0.07 -6.10 19.01
CA GLN A 221 -1.18 -6.83 18.98
C GLN A 221 -0.97 -8.35 19.00
N ASP A 222 -1.95 -9.07 19.54
CA ASP A 222 -1.93 -10.53 19.57
C ASP A 222 -2.14 -11.09 18.15
N ILE A 223 -1.14 -11.79 17.67
CA ILE A 223 -1.13 -12.46 16.36
C ILE A 223 -0.77 -13.95 16.49
N SER A 224 -0.92 -14.50 17.70
CA SER A 224 -0.62 -15.92 18.00
C SER A 224 -1.50 -16.86 17.19
N GLY A 225 -2.74 -16.46 16.86
CA GLY A 225 -3.70 -17.25 16.08
C GLY A 225 -3.41 -17.36 14.58
N TRP A 226 -2.39 -16.72 14.06
CA TRP A 226 -2.11 -16.76 12.62
C TRP A 226 -1.64 -18.14 12.13
N ASP A 227 -2.25 -18.66 11.06
CA ASP A 227 -1.76 -19.86 10.38
C ASP A 227 -0.56 -19.54 9.48
N THR A 228 0.64 -19.77 9.98
CA THR A 228 1.90 -19.47 9.28
C THR A 228 2.45 -20.67 8.49
N SER A 229 1.67 -21.74 8.31
CA SER A 229 2.13 -23.02 7.73
C SER A 229 2.69 -22.90 6.30
N ARG A 230 2.26 -21.88 5.54
CA ARG A 230 2.74 -21.60 4.17
C ARG A 230 3.82 -20.52 4.09
N VAL A 231 4.14 -19.87 5.20
CA VAL A 231 5.15 -18.81 5.21
C VAL A 231 6.55 -19.40 5.01
N THR A 232 7.27 -18.86 4.04
CA THR A 232 8.63 -19.27 3.70
C THR A 232 9.70 -18.25 4.10
N LYS A 233 9.30 -16.99 4.37
CA LYS A 233 10.21 -15.90 4.68
C LYS A 233 9.68 -15.04 5.82
N MET A 234 10.52 -14.86 6.87
CA MET A 234 10.26 -14.01 8.04
C MET A 234 11.43 -13.07 8.37
N SER A 235 12.35 -12.85 7.41
CA SER A 235 13.54 -12.01 7.66
C SER A 235 13.12 -10.59 8.05
N TYR A 236 13.76 -10.04 9.10
CA TYR A 236 13.51 -8.68 9.59
C TYR A 236 12.07 -8.39 10.06
N MET A 237 11.20 -9.39 10.25
CA MET A 237 9.77 -9.17 10.50
C MET A 237 9.50 -8.23 11.66
N PHE A 238 10.22 -8.39 12.79
CA PHE A 238 10.12 -7.57 14.00
C PHE A 238 11.43 -6.81 14.31
N TYR A 239 12.31 -6.63 13.32
CA TYR A 239 13.54 -5.89 13.52
C TYR A 239 13.24 -4.48 14.04
N ALA A 240 13.82 -4.13 15.21
CA ALA A 240 13.60 -2.86 15.90
C ALA A 240 12.11 -2.53 16.20
N ALA A 241 11.22 -3.53 16.30
CA ALA A 241 9.86 -3.40 16.83
C ALA A 241 9.92 -3.37 18.36
N THR A 242 10.22 -2.22 18.94
CA THR A 242 10.65 -2.09 20.33
C THR A 242 9.60 -2.37 21.38
N ASN A 243 8.30 -2.32 21.05
CA ASN A 243 7.20 -2.65 21.98
C ASN A 243 6.65 -4.07 21.77
N PHE A 244 7.09 -4.79 20.73
CA PHE A 244 6.57 -6.13 20.47
C PHE A 244 6.93 -7.10 21.59
N ASP A 245 5.92 -7.67 22.25
CA ASP A 245 6.04 -8.65 23.34
C ASP A 245 4.88 -9.67 23.32
N GLN A 246 4.63 -10.31 22.17
CA GLN A 246 3.62 -11.35 22.04
C GLN A 246 4.25 -12.74 21.97
N ASP A 247 3.56 -13.73 22.55
CA ASP A 247 3.93 -15.13 22.41
C ASP A 247 3.40 -15.65 21.04
N ILE A 248 4.31 -15.97 20.16
CA ILE A 248 4.04 -16.54 18.83
C ILE A 248 4.58 -17.97 18.71
N SER A 249 4.75 -18.67 19.85
CA SER A 249 5.26 -20.04 19.88
C SER A 249 4.32 -21.04 19.19
N ASP A 250 3.05 -20.72 19.00
CA ASP A 250 2.09 -21.55 18.27
C ASP A 250 2.26 -21.52 16.74
N TRP A 251 3.10 -20.62 16.23
CA TRP A 251 3.31 -20.53 14.77
C TRP A 251 3.99 -21.78 14.18
N ASN A 252 3.45 -22.27 13.08
CA ASN A 252 4.09 -23.32 12.30
C ASN A 252 5.21 -22.73 11.41
N VAL A 253 6.43 -22.92 11.81
CA VAL A 253 7.61 -22.39 11.10
C VAL A 253 8.33 -23.43 10.24
N SER A 254 7.77 -24.61 10.05
CA SER A 254 8.43 -25.73 9.34
C SER A 254 8.80 -25.41 7.88
N SER A 255 8.06 -24.51 7.23
CA SER A 255 8.31 -24.08 5.84
C SER A 255 9.25 -22.88 5.73
N VAL A 256 9.62 -22.25 6.87
CA VAL A 256 10.42 -21.01 6.85
C VAL A 256 11.87 -21.30 6.49
N ALA A 257 12.36 -20.68 5.43
CA ALA A 257 13.70 -20.80 4.94
C ALA A 257 14.67 -19.72 5.44
N THR A 258 14.17 -18.69 6.13
CA THR A 258 15.02 -17.60 6.67
C THR A 258 14.31 -16.81 7.76
N PHE A 259 15.01 -16.64 8.89
CA PHE A 259 14.68 -15.76 10.02
C PHE A 259 15.70 -14.63 10.17
N ALA A 260 16.46 -14.31 9.12
CA ALA A 260 17.57 -13.37 9.24
C ALA A 260 17.17 -12.09 9.97
N THR A 261 17.82 -11.80 11.10
CA THR A 261 17.59 -10.61 11.94
C THR A 261 16.12 -10.32 12.30
N MET A 262 15.30 -11.38 12.41
CA MET A 262 13.83 -11.26 12.63
C MET A 262 13.51 -10.42 13.87
N PHE A 263 14.26 -10.58 14.97
CA PHE A 263 14.01 -9.92 16.27
C PHE A 263 15.15 -9.00 16.72
N ASP A 264 16.14 -8.71 15.87
CA ASP A 264 17.24 -7.85 16.29
C ASP A 264 16.70 -6.45 16.62
N GLY A 265 16.99 -5.97 17.83
CA GLY A 265 16.46 -4.68 18.30
C GLY A 265 15.00 -4.69 18.78
N ALA A 266 14.30 -5.82 18.80
CA ALA A 266 12.99 -5.99 19.44
C ALA A 266 13.15 -6.04 20.97
N THR A 267 13.47 -4.91 21.58
CA THR A 267 13.87 -4.81 22.98
C THR A 267 12.73 -5.03 23.97
N GLY A 268 11.47 -4.90 23.55
CA GLY A 268 10.30 -5.18 24.34
C GLY A 268 10.07 -6.66 24.61
N LEU A 269 10.59 -7.56 23.73
CA LEU A 269 10.32 -8.98 23.84
C LEU A 269 10.89 -9.57 25.15
N SER A 270 9.99 -10.04 26.01
CA SER A 270 10.28 -10.59 27.32
C SER A 270 11.08 -11.88 27.26
N ASN A 271 11.74 -12.25 28.36
CA ASN A 271 12.48 -13.51 28.43
C ASN A 271 11.55 -14.73 28.36
N ASP A 272 10.33 -14.62 28.91
CA ASP A 272 9.33 -15.68 28.86
C ASP A 272 8.90 -15.95 27.40
N ASN A 273 8.59 -14.90 26.65
CA ASN A 273 8.22 -15.04 25.25
C ASN A 273 9.40 -15.50 24.38
N LYS A 274 10.63 -15.03 24.65
CA LYS A 274 11.84 -15.55 23.99
C LYS A 274 12.01 -17.06 24.22
N CYS A 275 11.77 -17.53 25.45
CA CYS A 275 11.86 -18.96 25.76
C CYS A 275 10.77 -19.76 25.02
N SER A 276 9.50 -19.32 25.09
CA SER A 276 8.36 -19.97 24.41
C SER A 276 8.64 -20.10 22.91
N ILE A 277 9.02 -19.00 22.27
CA ILE A 277 9.35 -18.93 20.84
C ILE A 277 10.52 -19.87 20.50
N HIS A 278 11.61 -19.83 21.31
CA HIS A 278 12.78 -20.66 21.09
C HIS A 278 12.45 -22.16 21.12
N ASN A 279 11.64 -22.59 22.08
CA ASN A 279 11.27 -24.01 22.24
C ASN A 279 10.58 -24.57 21.00
N THR A 280 9.80 -23.78 20.29
CA THR A 280 9.14 -24.19 19.04
C THR A 280 10.03 -23.98 17.81
N PHE A 281 10.59 -22.76 17.66
CA PHE A 281 11.31 -22.38 16.43
C PHE A 281 12.65 -23.08 16.28
N ASN A 282 13.29 -23.52 17.39
CA ASN A 282 14.54 -24.26 17.37
C ASN A 282 14.44 -25.63 16.67
N SER A 283 13.24 -26.08 16.34
CA SER A 283 13.02 -27.26 15.49
C SER A 283 13.29 -27.01 14.00
N ASN A 284 13.43 -25.75 13.58
CA ASN A 284 13.74 -25.36 12.21
C ASN A 284 15.25 -25.09 12.06
N ASP A 285 15.91 -25.73 11.10
CA ASP A 285 17.36 -25.66 10.87
C ASP A 285 17.88 -24.24 10.56
N PHE A 286 17.01 -23.32 10.13
CA PHE A 286 17.35 -21.92 9.82
C PHE A 286 17.18 -20.99 11.03
N TRP A 287 16.66 -21.48 12.18
CA TRP A 287 16.60 -20.73 13.40
C TRP A 287 18.01 -20.58 14.02
N TRP A 288 18.48 -19.36 14.24
CA TRP A 288 19.84 -19.09 14.69
C TRP A 288 19.95 -18.35 16.03
N TYR A 289 18.82 -17.91 16.61
CA TYR A 289 18.82 -17.25 17.92
C TYR A 289 19.10 -18.25 19.05
N SER A 290 20.11 -17.93 19.89
CA SER A 290 20.52 -18.78 21.02
C SER A 290 19.77 -18.39 22.30
N TRP A 291 18.42 -18.47 22.28
CA TRP A 291 17.58 -18.02 23.40
C TRP A 291 17.31 -19.10 24.45
N GLY A 292 17.92 -20.27 24.37
CA GLY A 292 17.79 -21.34 25.36
C GLY A 292 18.19 -20.93 26.79
N GLU A 293 19.06 -19.90 26.93
CA GLU A 293 19.44 -19.34 28.22
C GLU A 293 18.26 -18.69 28.98
N TYR A 294 17.26 -18.19 28.25
CA TYR A 294 16.04 -17.59 28.84
C TYR A 294 15.05 -18.67 29.34
N CYS A 295 15.25 -19.94 29.00
CA CYS A 295 14.38 -21.05 29.39
C CYS A 295 14.80 -21.71 30.69
N SER A 296 15.88 -21.32 31.31
CA SER A 296 16.26 -21.82 32.63
C SER A 296 15.36 -21.13 33.67
N SER A 297 14.47 -21.91 34.29
CA SER A 297 13.80 -21.49 35.51
C SER A 297 14.85 -21.12 36.57
N ASP A 298 14.79 -19.89 37.07
CA ASP A 298 15.48 -19.56 38.30
C ASP A 298 14.98 -20.54 39.39
N GLU A 299 15.85 -21.45 39.85
CA GLU A 299 15.67 -22.23 41.04
C GLU A 299 15.80 -21.35 42.28
#